data_78619f5cdb64d6a5f17f9d2e32866915
#
_entry.id   78619f5cdb64d6a5f17f9d2e32866915
#
_cell.length_a   1.000
_cell.length_b   1.000
_cell.length_c   1.000
_cell.angle_alpha   90.00
_cell.angle_beta   90.00
_cell.angle_gamma   90.00
#
_symmetry.space_group_name_H-M   'P 1'
#
loop_
_entity.id
_entity.type
_entity.pdbx_description
1 polymer ?
#
loop_
_entity_poly.entity_id
_entity_poly.type
_entity_poly.pdbx_seq_one_letter_code
_entity_poly.pdbx_strand_id
1 'polypeptide(L)'
;QVESYLRHQGISFVDRFDANSYLYITRAMDYFDLSHSYDGDLFLAFKNTKCKLLIVSFTSDWLFPSSESLAIVKALNKTAADVSFVEVNSDKGHDSFLLEVKDFYKILSGFISGAARKKGI
;
A
#
# COMPACT_ATOMS: atom_id res chain seq x y z
N GLN A 1 4.70 12.69 -33.39
CA GLN A 1 5.37 12.79 -32.06
C GLN A 1 4.67 11.89 -31.02
N VAL A 2 3.35 11.99 -30.81
CA VAL A 2 2.63 11.17 -29.82
C VAL A 2 2.71 9.68 -30.14
N GLU A 3 2.46 9.29 -31.40
CA GLU A 3 2.52 7.89 -31.82
C GLU A 3 3.93 7.30 -31.63
N SER A 4 4.95 8.02 -32.00
CA SER A 4 6.34 7.58 -31.83
C SER A 4 6.72 7.43 -30.35
N TYR A 5 6.21 8.30 -29.50
CA TYR A 5 6.37 8.17 -28.04
C TYR A 5 5.66 6.93 -27.50
N LEU A 6 4.41 6.69 -27.88
CA LEU A 6 3.64 5.52 -27.43
C LEU A 6 4.27 4.20 -27.90
N ARG A 7 4.74 4.15 -29.15
CA ARG A 7 5.47 2.99 -29.66
C ARG A 7 6.76 2.74 -28.88
N HIS A 8 7.51 3.79 -28.59
CA HIS A 8 8.73 3.67 -27.79
C HIS A 8 8.43 3.14 -26.39
N GLN A 9 7.42 3.67 -25.71
CA GLN A 9 7.01 3.18 -24.40
C GLN A 9 6.57 1.70 -24.45
N GLY A 10 5.79 1.31 -25.46
CA GLY A 10 5.38 -0.08 -25.65
C GLY A 10 6.54 -1.03 -25.86
N ILE A 11 7.50 -0.69 -26.74
CA ILE A 11 8.69 -1.50 -26.98
C ILE A 11 9.54 -1.61 -25.71
N SER A 12 9.81 -0.49 -25.04
CA SER A 12 10.60 -0.46 -23.80
C SER A 12 9.93 -1.27 -22.66
N PHE A 13 8.60 -1.34 -22.65
CA PHE A 13 7.88 -2.16 -21.67
C PHE A 13 8.04 -3.65 -21.98
N VAL A 14 7.85 -4.05 -23.24
CA VAL A 14 7.95 -5.47 -23.67
C VAL A 14 9.36 -6.01 -23.47
N ASP A 15 10.40 -5.20 -23.65
CA ASP A 15 11.79 -5.59 -23.41
C ASP A 15 12.09 -5.89 -21.93
N ARG A 16 11.28 -5.35 -21.01
CA ARG A 16 11.49 -5.49 -19.56
C ARG A 16 10.47 -6.39 -18.88
N PHE A 17 9.31 -6.56 -19.47
CA PHE A 17 8.19 -7.24 -18.83
C PHE A 17 7.35 -8.03 -19.82
N ASP A 18 7.08 -9.29 -19.51
CA ASP A 18 6.20 -10.13 -20.32
C ASP A 18 4.72 -9.73 -20.19
N ALA A 19 4.05 -9.50 -21.31
CA ALA A 19 2.66 -9.07 -21.34
C ALA A 19 1.69 -10.09 -20.70
N ASN A 20 1.95 -11.39 -20.83
CA ASN A 20 1.14 -12.42 -20.19
C ASN A 20 1.30 -12.38 -18.67
N SER A 21 2.52 -12.21 -18.18
CA SER A 21 2.79 -12.03 -16.76
C SER A 21 2.04 -10.82 -16.20
N TYR A 22 2.01 -9.70 -16.93
CA TYR A 22 1.22 -8.53 -16.57
C TYR A 22 -0.27 -8.86 -16.42
N LEU A 23 -0.84 -9.56 -17.41
CA LEU A 23 -2.26 -9.97 -17.38
C LEU A 23 -2.58 -10.93 -16.24
N TYR A 24 -1.69 -11.86 -15.92
CA TYR A 24 -1.88 -12.78 -14.80
C TYR A 24 -1.81 -12.07 -13.45
N ILE A 25 -0.85 -11.15 -13.29
CA ILE A 25 -0.70 -10.38 -12.05
C ILE A 25 -1.91 -9.47 -11.84
N THR A 26 -2.34 -8.73 -12.88
CA THR A 26 -3.53 -7.85 -12.76
C THR A 26 -4.78 -8.65 -12.42
N ARG A 27 -5.00 -9.79 -13.05
CA ARG A 27 -6.12 -10.69 -12.70
C ARG A 27 -6.02 -11.19 -11.27
N ALA A 28 -4.84 -11.59 -10.82
CA ALA A 28 -4.66 -12.04 -9.44
C ALA A 28 -5.00 -10.94 -8.44
N MET A 29 -4.63 -9.68 -8.73
CA MET A 29 -4.98 -8.52 -7.92
C MET A 29 -6.49 -8.22 -7.96
N ASP A 30 -7.11 -8.25 -9.13
CA ASP A 30 -8.53 -7.97 -9.32
C ASP A 30 -9.46 -8.97 -8.61
N TYR A 31 -9.03 -10.23 -8.55
CA TYR A 31 -9.79 -11.30 -7.88
C TYR A 31 -9.42 -11.49 -6.41
N PHE A 32 -8.38 -10.82 -5.92
CA PHE A 32 -8.00 -10.94 -4.52
C PHE A 32 -8.93 -10.11 -3.64
N ASP A 33 -9.65 -10.82 -2.79
CA ASP A 33 -10.43 -10.23 -1.70
C ASP A 33 -10.12 -10.96 -0.40
N LEU A 34 -9.39 -10.30 0.49
CA LEU A 34 -9.02 -10.85 1.79
C LEU A 34 -10.24 -11.19 2.63
N SER A 35 -11.31 -10.44 2.51
CA SER A 35 -12.52 -10.64 3.30
C SER A 35 -13.34 -11.84 2.86
N HIS A 36 -13.19 -12.28 1.60
CA HIS A 36 -13.97 -13.36 1.00
C HIS A 36 -13.90 -14.67 1.81
N SER A 37 -12.73 -15.02 2.32
CA SER A 37 -12.53 -16.22 3.17
C SER A 37 -13.01 -16.04 4.62
N TYR A 38 -13.58 -14.88 4.95
CA TYR A 38 -14.01 -14.49 6.29
C TYR A 38 -15.43 -13.89 6.30
N ASP A 39 -16.31 -14.42 5.48
CA ASP A 39 -17.72 -13.98 5.36
C ASP A 39 -17.88 -12.46 5.07
N GLY A 40 -16.93 -11.85 4.37
CA GLY A 40 -16.90 -10.43 4.06
C GLY A 40 -16.42 -9.53 5.21
N ASP A 41 -15.95 -10.09 6.33
CA ASP A 41 -15.52 -9.30 7.49
C ASP A 41 -14.00 -9.25 7.63
N LEU A 42 -13.41 -8.09 7.29
CA LEU A 42 -11.97 -7.85 7.47
C LEU A 42 -11.52 -7.95 8.94
N PHE A 43 -12.39 -7.72 9.91
CA PHE A 43 -12.06 -7.93 11.31
C PHE A 43 -11.65 -9.38 11.59
N LEU A 44 -12.39 -10.35 11.03
CA LEU A 44 -12.07 -11.76 11.20
C LEU A 44 -10.73 -12.11 10.54
N ALA A 45 -10.42 -11.52 9.37
CA ALA A 45 -9.14 -11.70 8.70
C ALA A 45 -7.96 -11.24 9.56
N PHE A 46 -8.13 -10.14 10.31
CA PHE A 46 -7.08 -9.54 11.14
C PHE A 46 -7.09 -10.00 12.61
N LYS A 47 -8.04 -10.81 13.03
CA LYS A 47 -8.28 -11.21 14.44
C LYS A 47 -7.03 -11.68 15.18
N ASN A 48 -6.11 -12.33 14.50
CA ASN A 48 -4.90 -12.90 15.09
C ASN A 48 -3.64 -12.03 14.86
N THR A 49 -3.79 -10.81 14.40
CA THR A 49 -2.68 -9.88 14.16
C THR A 49 -2.02 -9.49 15.46
N LYS A 50 -0.71 -9.77 15.59
CA LYS A 50 0.10 -9.47 16.79
C LYS A 50 1.26 -8.52 16.51
N CYS A 51 1.47 -8.15 15.25
CA CYS A 51 2.52 -7.22 14.88
C CYS A 51 2.09 -5.77 15.09
N LYS A 52 3.08 -4.91 15.29
CA LYS A 52 2.86 -3.47 15.24
C LYS A 52 2.78 -3.01 13.78
N LEU A 53 1.79 -2.21 13.45
CA LEU A 53 1.49 -1.79 12.09
C LEU A 53 1.56 -0.27 11.96
N LEU A 54 2.16 0.19 10.87
CA LEU A 54 2.04 1.55 10.38
C LEU A 54 1.37 1.50 9.01
N ILE A 55 0.18 2.07 8.92
CA ILE A 55 -0.54 2.25 7.66
C ILE A 55 -0.33 3.69 7.21
N VAL A 56 0.17 3.87 5.99
CA VAL A 56 0.40 5.18 5.39
C VAL A 56 -0.40 5.28 4.11
N SER A 57 -1.11 6.38 3.92
CA SER A 57 -1.74 6.74 2.65
C SER A 57 -1.23 8.10 2.18
N PHE A 58 -1.42 8.40 0.90
CA PHE A 58 -1.06 9.67 0.30
C PHE A 58 -2.29 10.35 -0.28
N THR A 59 -2.43 11.65 -0.07
CA THR A 59 -3.65 12.40 -0.45
C THR A 59 -3.97 12.35 -1.95
N SER A 60 -2.97 12.16 -2.81
CA SER A 60 -3.12 12.10 -4.26
C SER A 60 -3.10 10.67 -4.84
N ASP A 61 -3.09 9.64 -4.00
CA ASP A 61 -3.09 8.26 -4.46
C ASP A 61 -4.50 7.86 -4.94
N TRP A 62 -4.63 7.65 -6.24
CA TRP A 62 -5.87 7.23 -6.88
C TRP A 62 -6.00 5.71 -7.01
N LEU A 63 -4.89 4.97 -6.91
CA LEU A 63 -4.90 3.51 -6.97
C LEU A 63 -5.34 2.92 -5.63
N PHE A 64 -4.80 3.47 -4.54
CA PHE A 64 -5.13 3.07 -3.16
C PHE A 64 -5.53 4.31 -2.35
N PRO A 65 -6.74 4.81 -2.52
CA PRO A 65 -7.19 6.01 -1.82
C PRO A 65 -7.23 5.79 -0.31
N SER A 66 -7.10 6.86 0.46
CA SER A 66 -7.06 6.82 1.93
C SER A 66 -8.27 6.11 2.56
N SER A 67 -9.41 6.07 1.85
CA SER A 67 -10.60 5.32 2.29
C SER A 67 -10.34 3.82 2.46
N GLU A 68 -9.57 3.22 1.57
CA GLU A 68 -9.18 1.80 1.65
C GLU A 68 -8.24 1.55 2.84
N SER A 69 -7.25 2.40 3.00
CA SER A 69 -6.35 2.35 4.17
C SER A 69 -7.13 2.49 5.48
N LEU A 70 -8.12 3.39 5.54
CA LEU A 70 -8.99 3.56 6.70
C LEU A 70 -9.88 2.34 6.97
N ALA A 71 -10.33 1.62 5.95
CA ALA A 71 -11.09 0.37 6.13
C ALA A 71 -10.21 -0.68 6.86
N ILE A 72 -8.94 -0.82 6.44
CA ILE A 72 -7.98 -1.71 7.11
C ILE A 72 -7.75 -1.27 8.56
N VAL A 73 -7.51 0.02 8.80
CA VAL A 73 -7.30 0.58 10.15
C VAL A 73 -8.51 0.33 11.06
N LYS A 74 -9.72 0.54 10.56
CA LYS A 74 -10.96 0.27 11.31
C LYS A 74 -11.08 -1.20 11.70
N ALA A 75 -10.74 -2.12 10.79
CA ALA A 75 -10.76 -3.54 11.08
C ALA A 75 -9.70 -3.93 12.12
N LEU A 76 -8.48 -3.41 12.00
CA LEU A 76 -7.40 -3.64 12.96
C LEU A 76 -7.72 -3.08 14.36
N ASN A 77 -8.29 -1.89 14.45
CA ASN A 77 -8.69 -1.30 15.73
C ASN A 77 -9.70 -2.17 16.49
N LYS A 78 -10.61 -2.87 15.80
CA LYS A 78 -11.52 -3.82 16.42
C LYS A 78 -10.81 -5.03 17.03
N THR A 79 -9.62 -5.38 16.56
CA THR A 79 -8.81 -6.50 17.06
C THR A 79 -7.91 -6.14 18.24
N ALA A 80 -7.90 -4.88 18.68
CA ALA A 80 -6.92 -4.33 19.61
C ALA A 80 -5.45 -4.46 19.13
N ALA A 81 -5.23 -4.52 17.81
CA ALA A 81 -3.89 -4.51 17.23
C ALA A 81 -3.20 -3.15 17.48
N ASP A 82 -1.86 -3.19 17.64
CA ASP A 82 -1.05 -1.95 17.73
C ASP A 82 -0.90 -1.34 16.33
N VAL A 83 -1.86 -0.49 15.93
CA VAL A 83 -1.91 0.14 14.61
C VAL A 83 -1.78 1.66 14.74
N SER A 84 -0.95 2.24 13.89
CA SER A 84 -0.84 3.68 13.65
C SER A 84 -1.26 3.97 12.21
N PHE A 85 -1.97 5.09 12.00
CA PHE A 85 -2.36 5.55 10.67
C PHE A 85 -1.91 6.99 10.45
N VAL A 86 -1.38 7.25 9.28
CA VAL A 86 -1.02 8.61 8.85
C VAL A 86 -1.38 8.79 7.37
N GLU A 87 -2.08 9.88 7.08
CA GLU A 87 -2.25 10.37 5.72
C GLU A 87 -1.20 11.45 5.46
N VAL A 88 -0.38 11.24 4.44
CA VAL A 88 0.69 12.17 4.05
C VAL A 88 0.22 12.99 2.87
N ASN A 89 0.33 14.33 3.00
CA ASN A 89 0.03 15.22 1.89
C ASN A 89 1.12 15.11 0.82
N SER A 90 0.73 14.74 -0.40
CA SER A 90 1.60 14.62 -1.56
C SER A 90 0.82 14.85 -2.85
N ASP A 91 1.46 15.42 -3.85
CA ASP A 91 0.96 15.61 -5.22
C ASP A 91 1.55 14.59 -6.21
N LYS A 92 2.27 13.58 -5.72
CA LYS A 92 3.04 12.62 -6.54
C LYS A 92 2.27 11.34 -6.88
N GLY A 93 1.01 11.24 -6.47
CA GLY A 93 0.18 10.06 -6.74
C GLY A 93 0.65 8.82 -5.99
N HIS A 94 0.38 7.66 -6.59
CA HIS A 94 0.72 6.36 -6.00
C HIS A 94 2.21 6.21 -5.70
N ASP A 95 3.07 6.71 -6.56
CA ASP A 95 4.54 6.56 -6.43
C ASP A 95 5.16 7.46 -5.36
N SER A 96 4.37 8.18 -4.57
CA SER A 96 4.84 9.08 -3.51
C SER A 96 5.83 8.40 -2.55
N PHE A 97 5.66 7.10 -2.27
CA PHE A 97 6.56 6.35 -1.39
C PHE A 97 7.95 6.07 -2.00
N LEU A 98 8.11 6.20 -3.32
CA LEU A 98 9.37 6.05 -4.05
C LEU A 98 10.10 7.39 -4.24
N LEU A 99 9.42 8.50 -3.98
CA LEU A 99 9.93 9.84 -4.22
C LEU A 99 10.32 10.52 -2.90
N GLU A 100 11.04 11.64 -3.00
CA GLU A 100 11.46 12.40 -1.82
C GLU A 100 10.28 13.18 -1.20
N VAL A 101 9.54 12.50 -0.30
CA VAL A 101 8.49 13.10 0.53
C VAL A 101 8.98 13.14 1.98
N LYS A 102 9.46 14.31 2.42
CA LYS A 102 10.14 14.49 3.72
C LYS A 102 9.36 13.98 4.91
N ASP A 103 8.06 14.23 4.95
CA ASP A 103 7.22 13.84 6.08
C ASP A 103 7.04 12.32 6.14
N PHE A 104 6.94 11.65 5.01
CA PHE A 104 6.88 10.19 4.94
C PHE A 104 8.12 9.54 5.57
N TYR A 105 9.31 9.98 5.21
CA TYR A 105 10.56 9.42 5.75
C TYR A 105 10.73 9.68 7.24
N LYS A 106 10.30 10.84 7.74
CA LYS A 106 10.31 11.13 9.18
C LYS A 106 9.39 10.19 9.95
N ILE A 107 8.18 9.98 9.45
CA ILE A 107 7.18 9.08 10.03
C ILE A 107 7.71 7.65 10.06
N LEU A 108 8.21 7.17 8.92
CA LEU A 108 8.77 5.82 8.79
C LEU A 108 9.95 5.59 9.73
N SER A 109 10.91 6.51 9.75
CA SER A 109 12.08 6.44 10.65
C SER A 109 11.65 6.48 12.12
N GLY A 110 10.73 7.35 12.50
CA GLY A 110 10.20 7.44 13.86
C GLY A 110 9.51 6.15 14.30
N PHE A 111 8.70 5.56 13.43
CA PHE A 111 8.01 4.30 13.69
C PHE A 111 9.01 3.14 13.89
N ILE A 112 9.97 2.99 12.96
CA ILE A 112 10.98 1.92 13.02
C ILE A 112 11.84 2.06 14.29
N SER A 113 12.36 3.27 14.55
CA SER A 113 13.18 3.54 15.74
C SER A 113 12.41 3.32 17.05
N GLY A 114 11.12 3.70 17.08
CA GLY A 114 10.26 3.46 18.23
C GLY A 114 9.95 1.97 18.45
N ALA A 115 9.77 1.22 17.38
CA ALA A 115 9.56 -0.23 17.46
C ALA A 115 10.82 -0.98 17.91
N ALA A 116 11.99 -0.58 17.38
CA ALA A 116 13.29 -1.15 17.74
C ALA A 116 13.59 -0.95 19.24
N ARG A 117 13.46 0.29 19.75
CA ARG A 117 13.65 0.60 21.18
C ARG A 117 12.76 -0.24 22.10
N LYS A 118 11.50 -0.48 21.75
CA LYS A 118 10.60 -1.33 22.53
C LYS A 118 11.06 -2.79 22.59
N LYS A 119 11.86 -3.25 21.62
CA LYS A 119 12.44 -4.60 21.56
C LYS A 119 13.85 -4.69 22.13
N GLY A 120 14.42 -3.59 22.60
CA GLY A 120 15.79 -3.57 23.13
C GLY A 120 16.88 -3.60 22.06
N ILE A 121 16.54 -3.18 20.82
CA ILE A 121 17.48 -3.08 19.68
C ILE A 121 17.85 -1.61 19.46
#